data_418293947f8261317cfbff17fad8298c
#
_entry.id   418293947f8261317cfbff17fad8298c
#
_cell.length_a   1.000
_cell.length_b   1.000
_cell.length_c   1.000
_cell.angle_alpha   90.00
_cell.angle_beta   90.00
_cell.angle_gamma   90.00
#
_symmetry.space_group_name_H-M   'P 1'
#
loop_
_entity.id
_entity.type
_entity.pdbx_description
1 polymer ?
#
loop_
_entity_poly.entity_id
_entity_poly.type
_entity_poly.pdbx_seq_one_letter_code
_entity_poly.pdbx_strand_id
1 'polypeptide(L)'
;MCRPNCSGTRVYLSAGLLLGGTIIWTVVVAAWKPLRGWPVLHGFLAFLTGSSLACLPIIGLILGRVALQGTELLQENDLQTLIGLLLPSASDPFWLYFGLIHFLEVASAGALGLFWLLVRRKIDDFGRDYYVFAANWCGEWAAWGGWFSLIMAGVLCFMLQTQDLLTLENQGALLFVAALFAALLIPSVIWTVIARSATPMRHKIGMIFSLLLLVVAIANSGVLVLL
;
A
#
# COMPACT_ATOMS: atom_id res chain seq x y z
N MET A 1 24.55 8.25 31.27
CA MET A 1 23.64 9.42 31.23
C MET A 1 22.80 9.34 29.97
N CYS A 2 21.59 8.80 30.05
CA CYS A 2 20.64 8.75 28.91
C CYS A 2 20.16 10.17 28.60
N ARG A 3 20.39 10.64 27.38
CA ARG A 3 19.72 11.85 26.86
C ARG A 3 18.31 11.45 26.37
N PRO A 4 17.23 11.93 27.00
CA PRO A 4 15.85 11.47 26.69
C PRO A 4 15.23 12.07 25.42
N ASN A 5 15.96 12.83 24.60
CA ASN A 5 15.35 13.69 23.58
C ASN A 5 15.38 13.17 22.11
N CYS A 6 16.04 12.04 21.80
CA CYS A 6 16.14 11.62 20.39
C CYS A 6 14.94 10.84 19.87
N SER A 7 14.18 10.16 20.71
CA SER A 7 12.99 9.39 20.27
C SER A 7 11.79 10.28 19.93
N GLY A 8 11.65 11.40 20.65
CA GLY A 8 10.55 12.34 20.44
C GLY A 8 10.53 12.99 19.06
N THR A 9 11.68 13.49 18.60
CA THR A 9 11.77 14.27 17.35
C THR A 9 11.35 13.47 16.12
N ARG A 10 11.54 12.15 16.12
CA ARG A 10 11.25 11.26 14.98
C ARG A 10 9.77 10.87 14.91
N VAL A 11 9.16 10.63 16.07
CA VAL A 11 7.70 10.43 16.16
C VAL A 11 6.97 11.70 15.71
N TYR A 12 7.50 12.88 16.04
CA TYR A 12 6.93 14.14 15.58
C TYR A 12 7.10 14.38 14.09
N LEU A 13 8.19 13.92 13.46
CA LEU A 13 8.39 14.05 12.01
C LEU A 13 7.39 13.19 11.22
N SER A 14 7.22 11.93 11.63
CA SER A 14 6.24 11.03 10.98
C SER A 14 4.80 11.49 11.20
N ALA A 15 4.48 11.93 12.41
CA ALA A 15 3.18 12.54 12.72
C ALA A 15 2.95 13.84 11.93
N GLY A 16 3.97 14.67 11.76
CA GLY A 16 3.93 15.90 10.96
C GLY A 16 3.67 15.63 9.48
N LEU A 17 4.30 14.61 8.88
CA LEU A 17 4.07 14.20 7.49
C LEU A 17 2.66 13.63 7.30
N LEU A 18 2.18 12.81 8.24
CA LEU A 18 0.81 12.30 8.25
C LEU A 18 -0.22 13.42 8.29
N LEU A 19 -0.05 14.33 9.26
CA LEU A 19 -0.96 15.46 9.42
C LEU A 19 -0.91 16.39 8.20
N GLY A 20 0.29 16.70 7.70
CA GLY A 20 0.48 17.55 6.52
C GLY A 20 -0.17 16.93 5.28
N GLY A 21 0.08 15.65 5.01
CA GLY A 21 -0.55 14.92 3.89
C GLY A 21 -2.08 14.86 4.02
N THR A 22 -2.61 14.62 5.23
CA THR A 22 -4.05 14.59 5.48
C THR A 22 -4.70 15.97 5.30
N ILE A 23 -4.04 17.04 5.76
CA ILE A 23 -4.51 18.40 5.58
C ILE A 23 -4.55 18.76 4.08
N ILE A 24 -3.46 18.50 3.34
CA ILE A 24 -3.41 18.78 1.90
C ILE A 24 -4.51 17.99 1.18
N TRP A 25 -4.68 16.71 1.51
CA TRP A 25 -5.73 15.87 0.92
C TRP A 25 -7.12 16.43 1.20
N THR A 26 -7.40 16.85 2.44
CA THR A 26 -8.67 17.45 2.83
C THR A 26 -8.93 18.74 2.05
N VAL A 27 -7.90 19.57 1.87
CA VAL A 27 -8.00 20.80 1.06
C VAL A 27 -8.29 20.48 -0.40
N VAL A 28 -7.60 19.48 -1.00
CA VAL A 28 -7.84 19.05 -2.38
C VAL A 28 -9.28 18.57 -2.56
N VAL A 29 -9.80 17.76 -1.64
CA VAL A 29 -11.17 17.25 -1.68
C VAL A 29 -12.18 18.38 -1.49
N ALA A 30 -11.99 19.25 -0.49
CA ALA A 30 -12.89 20.38 -0.21
C ALA A 30 -12.91 21.42 -1.33
N ALA A 31 -11.73 21.68 -1.91
CA ALA A 31 -11.55 22.64 -3.00
C ALA A 31 -11.72 22.01 -4.41
N TRP A 32 -12.26 20.80 -4.51
CA TRP A 32 -12.42 20.10 -5.80
C TRP A 32 -13.16 20.94 -6.85
N LYS A 33 -14.28 21.55 -6.46
CA LYS A 33 -15.11 22.35 -7.39
C LYS A 33 -14.36 23.58 -7.91
N PRO A 34 -13.79 24.49 -7.07
CA PRO A 34 -13.04 25.65 -7.54
C PRO A 34 -11.74 25.27 -8.27
N LEU A 35 -11.06 24.21 -7.85
CA LEU A 35 -9.82 23.72 -8.49
C LEU A 35 -10.05 23.10 -9.87
N ARG A 36 -11.27 22.72 -10.21
CA ARG A 36 -11.62 22.18 -11.54
C ARG A 36 -11.31 23.16 -12.68
N GLY A 37 -11.38 24.47 -12.42
CA GLY A 37 -10.99 25.51 -13.37
C GLY A 37 -9.47 25.67 -13.54
N TRP A 38 -8.66 25.02 -12.68
CA TRP A 38 -7.20 25.12 -12.66
C TRP A 38 -6.56 23.72 -12.69
N PRO A 39 -6.63 22.99 -13.83
CA PRO A 39 -6.25 21.58 -13.90
C PRO A 39 -4.78 21.32 -13.51
N VAL A 40 -3.86 22.26 -13.83
CA VAL A 40 -2.45 22.13 -13.48
C VAL A 40 -2.25 22.22 -11.96
N LEU A 41 -2.87 23.20 -11.30
CA LEU A 41 -2.80 23.35 -9.85
C LEU A 41 -3.44 22.16 -9.14
N HIS A 42 -4.59 21.70 -9.64
CA HIS A 42 -5.26 20.51 -9.11
C HIS A 42 -4.38 19.26 -9.23
N GLY A 43 -3.78 19.03 -10.41
CA GLY A 43 -2.86 17.91 -10.63
C GLY A 43 -1.62 17.99 -9.73
N PHE A 44 -1.05 19.19 -9.55
CA PHE A 44 0.09 19.40 -8.67
C PHE A 44 -0.24 19.12 -7.19
N LEU A 45 -1.36 19.61 -6.69
CA LEU A 45 -1.81 19.32 -5.32
C LEU A 45 -2.14 17.84 -5.11
N ALA A 46 -2.77 17.18 -6.08
CA ALA A 46 -3.01 15.75 -6.05
C ALA A 46 -1.71 14.95 -6.03
N PHE A 47 -0.71 15.36 -6.82
CA PHE A 47 0.62 14.76 -6.83
C PHE A 47 1.34 14.93 -5.48
N LEU A 48 1.32 16.14 -4.90
CA LEU A 48 1.91 16.39 -3.57
C LEU A 48 1.26 15.54 -2.49
N THR A 49 -0.07 15.40 -2.54
CA THR A 49 -0.81 14.55 -1.60
C THR A 49 -0.43 13.09 -1.76
N GLY A 50 -0.43 12.58 -2.99
CA GLY A 50 -0.03 11.20 -3.29
C GLY A 50 1.40 10.92 -2.85
N SER A 51 2.35 11.84 -3.15
CA SER A 51 3.76 11.69 -2.76
C SER A 51 3.95 11.69 -1.24
N SER A 52 3.24 12.56 -0.51
CA SER A 52 3.33 12.60 0.95
C SER A 52 2.76 11.34 1.61
N LEU A 53 1.67 10.79 1.07
CA LEU A 53 1.11 9.52 1.55
C LEU A 53 2.00 8.33 1.18
N ALA A 54 2.61 8.33 -0.02
CA ALA A 54 3.56 7.30 -0.44
C ALA A 54 4.83 7.25 0.41
N CYS A 55 5.20 8.32 1.13
CA CYS A 55 6.31 8.29 2.08
C CYS A 55 5.98 7.55 3.39
N LEU A 56 4.71 7.30 3.71
CA LEU A 56 4.32 6.64 4.97
C LEU A 56 4.84 5.21 5.10
N PRO A 57 4.72 4.35 4.07
CA PRO A 57 5.31 3.01 4.12
C PRO A 57 6.82 3.04 4.34
N ILE A 58 7.55 3.98 3.72
CA ILE A 58 8.99 4.15 3.93
C ILE A 58 9.27 4.43 5.39
N ILE A 59 8.55 5.38 6.00
CA ILE A 59 8.71 5.74 7.41
C ILE A 59 8.39 4.54 8.30
N GLY A 60 7.31 3.81 8.00
CA GLY A 60 6.91 2.60 8.72
C GLY A 60 8.00 1.52 8.69
N LEU A 61 8.58 1.26 7.52
CA LEU A 61 9.65 0.29 7.35
C LEU A 61 10.93 0.71 8.08
N ILE A 62 11.30 2.00 8.01
CA ILE A 62 12.46 2.53 8.73
C ILE A 62 12.25 2.42 10.26
N LEU A 63 11.07 2.78 10.75
CA LEU A 63 10.74 2.65 12.18
C LEU A 63 10.74 1.19 12.62
N GLY A 64 10.23 0.27 11.79
CA GLY A 64 10.29 -1.17 12.04
C GLY A 64 11.73 -1.67 12.16
N ARG A 65 12.62 -1.30 11.23
CA ARG A 65 14.05 -1.65 11.28
C ARG A 65 14.72 -1.13 12.55
N VAL A 66 14.48 0.13 12.89
CA VAL A 66 15.03 0.73 14.12
C VAL A 66 14.53 0.01 15.37
N ALA A 67 13.27 -0.39 15.41
CA ALA A 67 12.69 -1.12 16.53
C ALA A 67 13.31 -2.53 16.67
N LEU A 68 13.61 -3.20 15.55
CA LEU A 68 14.17 -4.55 15.54
C LEU A 68 15.69 -4.57 15.79
N GLN A 69 16.42 -3.61 15.25
CA GLN A 69 17.90 -3.54 15.35
C GLN A 69 18.40 -2.85 16.62
N GLY A 70 17.49 -2.33 17.45
CA GLY A 70 17.80 -1.62 18.69
C GLY A 70 18.17 -0.15 18.49
N THR A 71 18.18 0.57 19.61
CA THR A 71 18.47 2.01 19.63
C THR A 71 19.97 2.33 19.49
N GLU A 72 20.83 1.33 19.44
CA GLU A 72 22.29 1.50 19.38
C GLU A 72 22.73 2.20 18.09
N LEU A 73 22.12 1.86 16.94
CA LEU A 73 22.35 2.54 15.66
C LEU A 73 21.96 4.03 15.66
N LEU A 74 21.19 4.46 16.64
CA LEU A 74 20.72 5.83 16.75
C LEU A 74 21.62 6.71 17.63
N GLN A 75 22.62 6.13 18.30
CA GLN A 75 23.57 6.85 19.13
C GLN A 75 24.74 7.46 18.32
N GLU A 76 25.03 6.88 17.15
CA GLU A 76 25.94 7.51 16.20
C GLU A 76 25.20 8.64 15.47
N ASN A 77 25.48 9.89 15.89
CA ASN A 77 24.93 11.11 15.24
C ASN A 77 25.60 11.38 13.88
N ASP A 78 26.01 10.36 13.16
CA ASP A 78 26.63 10.51 11.87
C ASP A 78 25.57 10.58 10.76
N LEU A 79 25.70 11.60 9.91
CA LEU A 79 24.84 11.82 8.75
C LEU A 79 24.86 10.61 7.79
N GLN A 80 26.02 9.93 7.67
CA GLN A 80 26.17 8.73 6.85
C GLN A 80 25.32 7.57 7.36
N THR A 81 25.27 7.35 8.65
CA THR A 81 24.42 6.32 9.29
C THR A 81 22.95 6.63 9.06
N LEU A 82 22.55 7.90 9.15
CA LEU A 82 21.17 8.33 8.85
C LEU A 82 20.81 8.15 7.37
N ILE A 83 21.72 8.48 6.46
CA ILE A 83 21.52 8.27 5.01
C ILE A 83 21.43 6.77 4.71
N GLY A 84 22.26 5.93 5.30
CA GLY A 84 22.23 4.47 5.14
C GLY A 84 20.95 3.83 5.68
N LEU A 85 20.33 4.40 6.72
CA LEU A 85 19.02 3.99 7.21
C LEU A 85 17.88 4.43 6.25
N LEU A 86 17.99 5.61 5.66
CA LEU A 86 16.99 6.16 4.74
C LEU A 86 17.09 5.58 3.33
N LEU A 87 18.31 5.28 2.88
CA LEU A 87 18.61 4.72 1.55
C LEU A 87 19.42 3.43 1.72
N PRO A 88 18.75 2.30 2.03
CA PRO A 88 19.42 1.02 2.12
C PRO A 88 20.09 0.65 0.79
N SER A 89 21.07 -0.26 0.83
CA SER A 89 21.71 -0.78 -0.37
C SER A 89 20.70 -1.35 -1.37
N ALA A 90 20.99 -1.32 -2.66
CA ALA A 90 20.08 -1.81 -3.71
C ALA A 90 19.72 -3.31 -3.55
N SER A 91 20.57 -4.09 -2.86
CA SER A 91 20.35 -5.50 -2.56
C SER A 91 19.55 -5.76 -1.28
N ASP A 92 19.16 -4.71 -0.56
CA ASP A 92 18.42 -4.83 0.69
C ASP A 92 16.97 -5.25 0.42
N PRO A 93 16.40 -6.24 1.17
CA PRO A 93 14.99 -6.62 1.11
C PRO A 93 14.01 -5.46 1.27
N PHE A 94 14.46 -4.35 1.86
CA PHE A 94 13.68 -3.12 2.02
C PHE A 94 12.97 -2.70 0.74
N TRP A 95 13.64 -2.76 -0.42
CA TRP A 95 13.05 -2.33 -1.69
C TRP A 95 11.91 -3.23 -2.16
N LEU A 96 11.99 -4.52 -1.83
CA LEU A 96 10.91 -5.46 -2.12
C LEU A 96 9.71 -5.25 -1.20
N TYR A 97 9.94 -4.99 0.10
CA TYR A 97 8.88 -4.60 1.02
C TYR A 97 8.21 -3.30 0.59
N PHE A 98 9.04 -2.30 0.24
CA PHE A 98 8.55 -1.02 -0.26
C PHE A 98 7.68 -1.21 -1.51
N GLY A 99 8.16 -1.98 -2.49
CA GLY A 99 7.40 -2.31 -3.71
C GLY A 99 6.10 -3.05 -3.40
N LEU A 100 6.14 -4.06 -2.52
CA LEU A 100 4.97 -4.82 -2.10
C LEU A 100 3.89 -3.91 -1.50
N ILE A 101 4.26 -3.05 -0.56
CA ILE A 101 3.33 -2.14 0.10
C ILE A 101 2.72 -1.16 -0.90
N HIS A 102 3.53 -0.55 -1.78
CA HIS A 102 3.05 0.39 -2.78
C HIS A 102 2.07 -0.23 -3.77
N PHE A 103 2.34 -1.44 -4.24
CA PHE A 103 1.41 -2.13 -5.13
C PHE A 103 0.13 -2.56 -4.40
N LEU A 104 0.21 -2.91 -3.10
CA LEU A 104 -0.97 -3.14 -2.26
C LEU A 104 -1.80 -1.87 -2.08
N GLU A 105 -1.17 -0.69 -1.97
CA GLU A 105 -1.87 0.59 -1.92
C GLU A 105 -2.63 0.87 -3.23
N VAL A 106 -2.00 0.63 -4.38
CA VAL A 106 -2.66 0.74 -5.69
C VAL A 106 -3.83 -0.23 -5.81
N ALA A 107 -3.64 -1.49 -5.42
CA ALA A 107 -4.70 -2.48 -5.39
C ALA A 107 -5.86 -2.06 -4.47
N SER A 108 -5.53 -1.51 -3.29
CA SER A 108 -6.50 -1.03 -2.31
C SER A 108 -7.31 0.14 -2.84
N ALA A 109 -6.66 1.10 -3.50
CA ALA A 109 -7.35 2.24 -4.11
C ALA A 109 -8.37 1.78 -5.18
N GLY A 110 -7.98 0.86 -6.06
CA GLY A 110 -8.87 0.27 -7.06
C GLY A 110 -10.03 -0.52 -6.44
N ALA A 111 -9.73 -1.38 -5.44
CA ALA A 111 -10.74 -2.19 -4.77
C ALA A 111 -11.75 -1.34 -3.98
N LEU A 112 -11.28 -0.31 -3.27
CA LEU A 112 -12.13 0.65 -2.56
C LEU A 112 -12.98 1.47 -3.54
N GLY A 113 -12.41 1.83 -4.71
CA GLY A 113 -13.16 2.46 -5.80
C GLY A 113 -14.31 1.58 -6.30
N LEU A 114 -14.07 0.28 -6.52
CA LEU A 114 -15.12 -0.69 -6.87
C LEU A 114 -16.21 -0.78 -5.80
N PHE A 115 -15.82 -0.86 -4.53
CA PHE A 115 -16.75 -0.89 -3.41
C PHE A 115 -17.58 0.41 -3.32
N TRP A 116 -16.92 1.56 -3.48
CA TRP A 116 -17.59 2.85 -3.50
C TRP A 116 -18.64 2.95 -4.62
N LEU A 117 -18.35 2.46 -5.82
CA LEU A 117 -19.30 2.43 -6.92
C LEU A 117 -20.52 1.56 -6.61
N LEU A 118 -20.37 0.44 -5.88
CA LEU A 118 -21.49 -0.38 -5.43
C LEU A 118 -22.42 0.38 -4.48
N VAL A 119 -21.86 1.16 -3.57
CA VAL A 119 -22.63 1.97 -2.61
C VAL A 119 -23.30 3.15 -3.34
N ARG A 120 -22.52 3.87 -4.16
CA ARG A 120 -22.94 5.10 -4.80
C ARG A 120 -24.05 4.88 -5.82
N ARG A 121 -24.02 3.75 -6.54
CA ARG A 121 -25.07 3.38 -7.51
C ARG A 121 -26.47 3.31 -6.89
N LYS A 122 -26.59 3.12 -5.59
CA LYS A 122 -27.90 3.09 -4.91
C LYS A 122 -28.45 4.48 -4.63
N ILE A 123 -27.59 5.50 -4.68
CA ILE A 123 -27.89 6.88 -4.27
C ILE A 123 -28.02 7.76 -5.52
N ASP A 124 -27.06 7.63 -6.45
CA ASP A 124 -26.98 8.46 -7.65
C ASP A 124 -27.15 7.63 -8.91
N ASP A 125 -27.85 8.15 -9.89
CA ASP A 125 -27.96 7.56 -11.22
C ASP A 125 -27.16 8.39 -12.23
N PHE A 126 -25.88 8.06 -12.40
CA PHE A 126 -25.00 8.68 -13.42
C PHE A 126 -25.09 7.99 -14.79
N GLY A 127 -26.01 7.03 -14.95
CA GLY A 127 -26.16 6.25 -16.16
C GLY A 127 -25.25 5.02 -16.22
N ARG A 128 -25.67 4.05 -17.03
CA ARG A 128 -24.99 2.74 -17.14
C ARG A 128 -23.54 2.86 -17.60
N ASP A 129 -23.28 3.70 -18.59
CA ASP A 129 -21.97 3.80 -19.24
C ASP A 129 -20.92 4.34 -18.28
N TYR A 130 -21.30 5.29 -17.43
CA TYR A 130 -20.43 5.79 -16.38
C TYR A 130 -20.00 4.68 -15.42
N TYR A 131 -20.96 3.86 -14.93
CA TYR A 131 -20.65 2.80 -13.98
C TYR A 131 -19.83 1.66 -14.63
N VAL A 132 -20.03 1.37 -15.90
CA VAL A 132 -19.22 0.40 -16.64
C VAL A 132 -17.79 0.92 -16.77
N PHE A 133 -17.60 2.15 -17.25
CA PHE A 133 -16.30 2.77 -17.39
C PHE A 133 -15.56 2.84 -16.05
N ALA A 134 -16.20 3.39 -15.02
CA ALA A 134 -15.55 3.58 -13.73
C ALA A 134 -15.20 2.24 -13.05
N ALA A 135 -16.05 1.22 -13.17
CA ALA A 135 -15.77 -0.09 -12.60
C ALA A 135 -14.64 -0.81 -13.35
N ASN A 136 -14.59 -0.72 -14.69
CA ASN A 136 -13.47 -1.27 -15.46
C ASN A 136 -12.15 -0.57 -15.08
N TRP A 137 -12.15 0.77 -15.03
CA TRP A 137 -10.99 1.56 -14.63
C TRP A 137 -10.48 1.20 -13.22
N CYS A 138 -11.36 1.18 -12.22
CA CYS A 138 -10.99 0.77 -10.86
C CYS A 138 -10.51 -0.69 -10.82
N GLY A 139 -11.14 -1.57 -11.59
CA GLY A 139 -10.76 -2.98 -11.72
C GLY A 139 -9.37 -3.16 -12.32
N GLU A 140 -9.00 -2.36 -13.34
CA GLU A 140 -7.66 -2.38 -13.94
C GLU A 140 -6.59 -2.00 -12.93
N TRP A 141 -6.78 -0.91 -12.20
CA TRP A 141 -5.82 -0.48 -11.18
C TRP A 141 -5.69 -1.50 -10.05
N ALA A 142 -6.82 -2.07 -9.59
CA ALA A 142 -6.79 -3.13 -8.59
C ALA A 142 -6.06 -4.38 -9.10
N ALA A 143 -6.31 -4.78 -10.35
CA ALA A 143 -5.65 -5.92 -10.98
C ALA A 143 -4.14 -5.70 -11.13
N TRP A 144 -3.71 -4.56 -11.67
CA TRP A 144 -2.29 -4.23 -11.80
C TRP A 144 -1.59 -4.24 -10.43
N GLY A 145 -2.15 -3.53 -9.45
CA GLY A 145 -1.62 -3.52 -8.09
C GLY A 145 -1.52 -4.94 -7.50
N GLY A 146 -2.55 -5.76 -7.67
CA GLY A 146 -2.59 -7.13 -7.18
C GLY A 146 -1.55 -8.05 -7.82
N TRP A 147 -1.40 -8.02 -9.15
CA TRP A 147 -0.41 -8.83 -9.86
C TRP A 147 1.02 -8.43 -9.51
N PHE A 148 1.33 -7.14 -9.45
CA PHE A 148 2.66 -6.68 -9.05
C PHE A 148 2.94 -7.00 -7.57
N SER A 149 1.95 -6.89 -6.67
CA SER A 149 2.10 -7.33 -5.28
C SER A 149 2.42 -8.81 -5.19
N LEU A 150 1.78 -9.65 -6.00
CA LEU A 150 2.04 -11.09 -6.04
C LEU A 150 3.48 -11.40 -6.47
N ILE A 151 3.99 -10.69 -7.50
CA ILE A 151 5.37 -10.83 -7.96
C ILE A 151 6.34 -10.39 -6.85
N MET A 152 6.11 -9.22 -6.23
CA MET A 152 6.98 -8.72 -5.16
C MET A 152 6.99 -9.65 -3.95
N ALA A 153 5.82 -10.18 -3.54
CA ALA A 153 5.72 -11.17 -2.47
C ALA A 153 6.50 -12.44 -2.80
N GLY A 154 6.45 -12.92 -4.07
CA GLY A 154 7.20 -14.09 -4.52
C GLY A 154 8.71 -13.90 -4.41
N VAL A 155 9.22 -12.79 -4.95
CA VAL A 155 10.65 -12.47 -4.88
C VAL A 155 11.11 -12.28 -3.44
N LEU A 156 10.29 -11.61 -2.61
CA LEU A 156 10.59 -11.39 -1.20
C LEU A 156 10.66 -12.71 -0.43
N CYS A 157 9.67 -13.60 -0.58
CA CYS A 157 9.69 -14.92 0.05
C CYS A 157 10.91 -15.75 -0.39
N PHE A 158 11.27 -15.69 -1.67
CA PHE A 158 12.47 -16.35 -2.17
C PHE A 158 13.75 -15.79 -1.53
N MET A 159 13.89 -14.46 -1.42
CA MET A 159 15.04 -13.84 -0.75
C MET A 159 15.11 -14.21 0.74
N LEU A 160 13.98 -14.16 1.46
CA LEU A 160 13.94 -14.53 2.87
C LEU A 160 14.30 -16.01 3.09
N GLN A 161 13.90 -16.88 2.16
CA GLN A 161 14.28 -18.29 2.19
C GLN A 161 15.78 -18.49 1.97
N THR A 162 16.40 -17.77 1.04
CA THR A 162 17.85 -17.87 0.78
C THR A 162 18.71 -17.32 1.92
N GLN A 163 18.12 -16.49 2.79
CA GLN A 163 18.77 -15.94 3.99
C GLN A 163 18.45 -16.72 5.27
N ASP A 164 17.80 -17.89 5.15
CA ASP A 164 17.33 -18.75 6.26
C ASP A 164 16.40 -18.03 7.26
N LEU A 165 15.86 -16.88 6.87
CA LEU A 165 14.89 -16.12 7.66
C LEU A 165 13.46 -16.70 7.55
N LEU A 166 13.15 -17.38 6.44
CA LEU A 166 11.89 -18.04 6.19
C LEU A 166 12.15 -19.53 5.90
N THR A 167 11.92 -20.39 6.87
CA THR A 167 12.06 -21.85 6.70
C THR A 167 10.70 -22.46 6.33
N LEU A 168 10.54 -22.86 5.06
CA LEU A 168 9.30 -23.50 4.57
C LEU A 168 9.11 -24.94 5.07
N GLU A 169 10.08 -25.50 5.80
CA GLU A 169 9.95 -26.78 6.49
C GLU A 169 8.97 -26.71 7.67
N ASN A 170 8.76 -25.52 8.23
CA ASN A 170 7.76 -25.28 9.25
C ASN A 170 6.38 -25.20 8.61
N GLN A 171 5.44 -26.08 9.01
CA GLN A 171 4.06 -26.08 8.53
C GLN A 171 3.36 -24.73 8.72
N GLY A 172 3.66 -24.02 9.82
CA GLY A 172 3.11 -22.70 10.08
C GLY A 172 3.55 -21.66 9.05
N ALA A 173 4.85 -21.64 8.72
CA ALA A 173 5.40 -20.74 7.70
C ALA A 173 4.83 -21.07 6.31
N LEU A 174 4.73 -22.36 5.97
CA LEU A 174 4.13 -22.78 4.70
C LEU A 174 2.67 -22.35 4.57
N LEU A 175 1.85 -22.53 5.61
CA LEU A 175 0.46 -22.11 5.63
C LEU A 175 0.34 -20.58 5.52
N PHE A 176 1.20 -19.84 6.20
CA PHE A 176 1.25 -18.40 6.14
C PHE A 176 1.55 -17.90 4.71
N VAL A 177 2.58 -18.44 4.08
CA VAL A 177 2.95 -18.10 2.70
C VAL A 177 1.83 -18.48 1.74
N ALA A 178 1.27 -19.68 1.87
CA ALA A 178 0.14 -20.13 1.04
C ALA A 178 -1.10 -19.21 1.19
N ALA A 179 -1.41 -18.78 2.42
CA ALA A 179 -2.49 -17.85 2.69
C ALA A 179 -2.24 -16.47 2.07
N LEU A 180 -1.00 -15.95 2.16
CA LEU A 180 -0.62 -14.69 1.52
C LEU A 180 -0.80 -14.76 0.00
N PHE A 181 -0.25 -15.83 -0.63
CA PHE A 181 -0.36 -15.99 -2.09
C PHE A 181 -1.81 -16.18 -2.55
N ALA A 182 -2.61 -16.96 -1.82
CA ALA A 182 -4.04 -17.12 -2.11
C ALA A 182 -4.79 -15.79 -1.98
N ALA A 183 -4.49 -15.02 -0.92
CA ALA A 183 -5.11 -13.73 -0.64
C ALA A 183 -4.70 -12.63 -1.64
N LEU A 184 -3.61 -12.79 -2.38
CA LEU A 184 -3.19 -11.91 -3.48
C LEU A 184 -3.69 -12.41 -4.83
N LEU A 185 -3.59 -13.71 -5.12
CA LEU A 185 -3.92 -14.30 -6.41
C LEU A 185 -5.42 -14.24 -6.71
N ILE A 186 -6.24 -14.67 -5.76
CA ILE A 186 -7.70 -14.74 -5.97
C ILE A 186 -8.30 -13.37 -6.28
N PRO A 187 -8.03 -12.30 -5.50
CA PRO A 187 -8.51 -10.96 -5.83
C PRO A 187 -7.99 -10.45 -7.17
N SER A 188 -6.72 -10.68 -7.50
CA SER A 188 -6.11 -10.23 -8.77
C SER A 188 -6.82 -10.82 -9.98
N VAL A 189 -7.19 -12.11 -9.91
CA VAL A 189 -8.00 -12.77 -10.94
C VAL A 189 -9.40 -12.15 -11.01
N ILE A 190 -10.07 -11.96 -9.88
CA ILE A 190 -11.40 -11.36 -9.82
C ILE A 190 -11.39 -9.95 -10.42
N TRP A 191 -10.44 -9.10 -10.05
CA TRP A 191 -10.33 -7.75 -10.59
C TRP A 191 -10.02 -7.74 -12.08
N THR A 192 -9.22 -8.67 -12.57
CA THR A 192 -8.94 -8.82 -14.00
C THR A 192 -10.23 -9.19 -14.76
N VAL A 193 -11.08 -10.05 -14.21
CA VAL A 193 -12.38 -10.39 -14.79
C VAL A 193 -13.32 -9.18 -14.79
N ILE A 194 -13.37 -8.42 -13.68
CA ILE A 194 -14.18 -7.21 -13.56
C ILE A 194 -13.73 -6.17 -14.58
N ALA A 195 -12.42 -5.91 -14.69
CA ALA A 195 -11.83 -4.95 -15.60
C ALA A 195 -12.16 -5.20 -17.08
N ARG A 196 -12.32 -6.46 -17.45
CA ARG A 196 -12.62 -6.88 -18.83
C ARG A 196 -14.11 -7.15 -19.10
N SER A 197 -14.96 -7.00 -18.10
CA SER A 197 -16.38 -7.32 -18.21
C SER A 197 -17.17 -6.21 -18.90
N ALA A 198 -18.03 -6.57 -19.83
CA ALA A 198 -19.04 -5.65 -20.39
C ALA A 198 -20.14 -5.28 -19.36
N THR A 199 -20.25 -6.05 -18.28
CA THR A 199 -21.24 -5.83 -17.23
C THR A 199 -20.59 -5.97 -15.83
N PRO A 200 -19.60 -5.13 -15.49
CA PRO A 200 -18.79 -5.30 -14.28
C PRO A 200 -19.63 -5.27 -13.01
N MET A 201 -20.70 -4.50 -12.99
CA MET A 201 -21.62 -4.37 -11.85
C MET A 201 -22.43 -5.64 -11.53
N ARG A 202 -22.35 -6.70 -12.35
CA ARG A 202 -22.91 -8.03 -12.02
C ARG A 202 -22.03 -8.80 -11.03
N HIS A 203 -20.75 -8.47 -10.96
CA HIS A 203 -19.76 -9.15 -10.10
C HIS A 203 -19.70 -8.60 -8.67
N LYS A 204 -20.83 -8.16 -8.09
CA LYS A 204 -20.91 -7.53 -6.76
C LYS A 204 -20.28 -8.37 -5.66
N ILE A 205 -20.59 -9.66 -5.64
CA ILE A 205 -20.05 -10.60 -4.63
C ILE A 205 -18.54 -10.70 -4.78
N GLY A 206 -18.03 -10.79 -6.02
CA GLY A 206 -16.60 -10.80 -6.30
C GLY A 206 -15.90 -9.53 -5.82
N MET A 207 -16.50 -8.33 -6.00
CA MET A 207 -15.94 -7.06 -5.53
C MET A 207 -15.82 -7.02 -4.01
N ILE A 208 -16.84 -7.49 -3.27
CA ILE A 208 -16.81 -7.52 -1.80
C ILE A 208 -15.82 -8.58 -1.31
N PHE A 209 -15.88 -9.77 -1.88
CA PHE A 209 -15.00 -10.88 -1.49
C PHE A 209 -13.53 -10.56 -1.74
N SER A 210 -13.20 -9.96 -2.89
CA SER A 210 -11.82 -9.54 -3.20
C SER A 210 -11.31 -8.45 -2.26
N LEU A 211 -12.18 -7.55 -1.80
CA LEU A 211 -11.81 -6.54 -0.80
C LEU A 211 -11.49 -7.19 0.56
N LEU A 212 -12.28 -8.18 0.99
CA LEU A 212 -12.01 -8.91 2.24
C LEU A 212 -10.68 -9.68 2.16
N LEU A 213 -10.41 -10.36 1.05
CA LEU A 213 -9.14 -11.05 0.84
C LEU A 213 -7.95 -10.07 0.79
N LEU A 214 -8.14 -8.87 0.25
CA LEU A 214 -7.11 -7.83 0.27
C LEU A 214 -6.75 -7.41 1.70
N VAL A 215 -7.73 -7.29 2.61
CA VAL A 215 -7.46 -7.02 4.03
C VAL A 215 -6.61 -8.14 4.64
N VAL A 216 -6.91 -9.40 4.31
CA VAL A 216 -6.09 -10.55 4.75
C VAL A 216 -4.68 -10.47 4.16
N ALA A 217 -4.53 -10.09 2.88
CA ALA A 217 -3.21 -9.92 2.25
C ALA A 217 -2.38 -8.82 2.93
N ILE A 218 -3.01 -7.67 3.26
CA ILE A 218 -2.35 -6.57 3.97
C ILE A 218 -1.91 -7.01 5.36
N ALA A 219 -2.76 -7.70 6.11
CA ALA A 219 -2.42 -8.20 7.44
C ALA A 219 -1.24 -9.19 7.39
N ASN A 220 -1.25 -10.13 6.43
CA ASN A 220 -0.16 -11.07 6.24
C ASN A 220 1.13 -10.38 5.76
N SER A 221 1.05 -9.38 4.89
CA SER A 221 2.24 -8.63 4.46
C SER A 221 2.89 -7.89 5.63
N GLY A 222 2.10 -7.38 6.58
CA GLY A 222 2.59 -6.78 7.81
C GLY A 222 3.39 -7.76 8.69
N VAL A 223 2.95 -9.01 8.77
CA VAL A 223 3.71 -10.07 9.50
C VAL A 223 5.04 -10.37 8.79
N LEU A 224 5.05 -10.38 7.46
CA LEU A 224 6.27 -10.62 6.68
C LEU A 224 7.35 -9.53 6.94
N VAL A 225 6.95 -8.31 7.23
CA VAL A 225 7.85 -7.19 7.58
C VAL A 225 8.50 -7.39 8.96
N LEU A 226 7.88 -8.18 9.84
CA LEU A 226 8.35 -8.41 11.21
C LEU A 226 9.28 -9.64 11.31
N LEU A 227 9.40 -10.44 10.25
CA LEU A 227 10.35 -11.56 10.14
C LEU A 227 11.70 -11.07 9.66
#